data_ab076dadcc0ebf0d1a5cb8a6f6c62239
#
_entry.id   ab076dadcc0ebf0d1a5cb8a6f6c62239
#
_cell.length_a   1.000
_cell.length_b   1.000
_cell.length_c   1.000
_cell.angle_alpha   90.00
_cell.angle_beta   90.00
_cell.angle_gamma   90.00
#
_symmetry.space_group_name_H-M   'P 1'
#
loop_
_entity.id
_entity.type
_entity.pdbx_description
1 polymer ?
#
loop_
_entity_poly.entity_id
_entity_poly.type
_entity_poly.pdbx_seq_one_letter_code
_entity_poly.pdbx_strand_id
1 'polypeptide(L)'
;MVAGSHIGSRVPLFDGMNKIPGGLMLIPLIVGSIVGTFVPGFLEMGNFTTALFQGSALPLIGLLIFATGMQITLKTSGPVLAHTGVLLLCKSIIPATVVVLIGQLVGINGILGVSILALIVIMDNSNGGLWLAFTGRYGDARDRGAYMASAINDGPFFSMLFLGAAGLADIPFQLLLAAVIPLLAGIIVGNLDQKWTEIMRPIPNMIIPFFAFALGTGINLGNVLTGGLSGLLVGAIATLFTGTLAYLGYRFILRRGNKSGIGIASATTAGNAIATPAIIGAADPSFAPFVEIATAQVASAVLVTAVLAPLLGAWVLNREGGLDAPEDPKDSEADREALVETHGAEHAHPQHREESLGSAAPRANDK
;
A
#
# COMPACT_ATOMS: atom_id res chain seq x y z
N MET A 1 -18.85 24.14 19.13
CA MET A 1 -19.02 24.15 17.67
C MET A 1 -18.05 25.16 17.07
N VAL A 2 -16.89 24.72 16.60
CA VAL A 2 -15.99 25.56 15.81
C VAL A 2 -16.35 25.26 14.37
N ALA A 3 -17.04 26.21 13.72
CA ALA A 3 -17.33 26.12 12.28
C ALA A 3 -15.99 26.11 11.55
N GLY A 4 -15.65 24.96 10.99
CA GLY A 4 -14.50 24.83 10.09
C GLY A 4 -14.75 25.69 8.87
N SER A 5 -14.09 26.86 8.80
CA SER A 5 -14.03 27.64 7.58
C SER A 5 -13.35 26.79 6.52
N HIS A 6 -14.12 26.33 5.53
CA HIS A 6 -13.55 25.80 4.28
C HIS A 6 -12.72 26.94 3.64
N ILE A 7 -11.42 26.92 3.89
CA ILE A 7 -10.50 27.75 3.12
C ILE A 7 -10.54 27.18 1.70
N GLY A 8 -11.35 27.78 0.84
CA GLY A 8 -11.42 27.43 -0.56
C GLY A 8 -10.04 27.58 -1.17
N SER A 9 -9.33 26.47 -1.41
CA SER A 9 -8.04 26.47 -2.08
C SER A 9 -8.21 27.02 -3.50
N ARG A 10 -7.41 28.01 -3.88
CA ARG A 10 -7.44 28.59 -5.25
C ARG A 10 -7.18 27.52 -6.31
N VAL A 11 -6.36 26.52 -5.98
CA VAL A 11 -6.09 25.34 -6.82
C VAL A 11 -6.08 24.12 -5.91
N PRO A 12 -7.05 23.21 -5.99
CA PRO A 12 -7.14 22.01 -5.14
C PRO A 12 -6.17 20.91 -5.64
N LEU A 13 -4.86 21.14 -5.53
CA LEU A 13 -3.83 20.21 -6.02
C LEU A 13 -3.94 18.82 -5.38
N PHE A 14 -4.03 18.77 -4.05
CA PHE A 14 -4.11 17.52 -3.30
C PHE A 14 -5.36 16.71 -3.67
N ASP A 15 -6.52 17.38 -3.67
CA ASP A 15 -7.79 16.75 -4.03
C ASP A 15 -7.81 16.33 -5.51
N GLY A 16 -7.18 17.10 -6.38
CA GLY A 16 -7.02 16.78 -7.80
C GLY A 16 -6.19 15.51 -8.01
N MET A 17 -5.05 15.40 -7.32
CA MET A 17 -4.21 14.20 -7.37
C MET A 17 -4.94 12.97 -6.80
N ASN A 18 -5.67 13.11 -5.71
CA ASN A 18 -6.40 12.00 -5.09
C ASN A 18 -7.58 11.47 -5.92
N LYS A 19 -8.08 12.22 -6.90
CA LYS A 19 -9.12 11.72 -7.84
C LYS A 19 -8.61 10.64 -8.78
N ILE A 20 -7.29 10.59 -8.99
CA ILE A 20 -6.65 9.59 -9.85
C ILE A 20 -6.07 8.50 -8.96
N PRO A 21 -6.39 7.21 -9.18
CA PRO A 21 -5.75 6.11 -8.46
C PRO A 21 -4.22 6.20 -8.56
N GLY A 22 -3.54 6.23 -7.40
CA GLY A 22 -2.09 6.44 -7.35
C GLY A 22 -1.60 7.84 -7.76
N GLY A 23 -2.49 8.82 -7.93
CA GLY A 23 -2.17 10.15 -8.44
C GLY A 23 -1.21 10.95 -7.57
N LEU A 24 -1.18 10.73 -6.25
CA LEU A 24 -0.18 11.30 -5.34
C LEU A 24 1.26 10.87 -5.68
N MET A 25 1.42 9.70 -6.31
CA MET A 25 2.71 9.19 -6.76
C MET A 25 2.95 9.53 -8.23
N LEU A 26 1.96 9.23 -9.10
CA LEU A 26 2.11 9.32 -10.54
C LEU A 26 2.30 10.76 -11.04
N ILE A 27 1.49 11.71 -10.56
CA ILE A 27 1.55 13.10 -11.05
C ILE A 27 2.88 13.75 -10.68
N PRO A 28 3.36 13.72 -9.42
CA PRO A 28 4.68 14.25 -9.08
C PRO A 28 5.83 13.52 -9.80
N LEU A 29 5.72 12.22 -10.04
CA LEU A 29 6.72 11.45 -10.80
C LEU A 29 6.83 11.97 -12.25
N ILE A 30 5.70 12.19 -12.94
CA ILE A 30 5.70 12.76 -14.30
C ILE A 30 6.25 14.18 -14.29
N VAL A 31 5.85 15.02 -13.33
CA VAL A 31 6.37 16.39 -13.20
C VAL A 31 7.87 16.36 -12.94
N GLY A 32 8.35 15.49 -12.06
CA GLY A 32 9.78 15.27 -11.81
C GLY A 32 10.52 14.84 -13.09
N SER A 33 9.96 13.92 -13.88
CA SER A 33 10.53 13.47 -15.15
C SER A 33 10.62 14.61 -16.18
N ILE A 34 9.61 15.48 -16.25
CA ILE A 34 9.64 16.67 -17.09
C ILE A 34 10.75 17.62 -16.62
N VAL A 35 10.83 17.92 -15.33
CA VAL A 35 11.87 18.82 -14.78
C VAL A 35 13.27 18.23 -14.98
N GLY A 36 13.46 16.96 -14.69
CA GLY A 36 14.75 16.27 -14.88
C GLY A 36 15.19 16.21 -16.34
N THR A 37 14.23 16.13 -17.29
CA THR A 37 14.52 16.10 -18.73
C THR A 37 14.81 17.48 -19.29
N PHE A 38 14.03 18.52 -18.93
CA PHE A 38 14.10 19.83 -19.58
C PHE A 38 14.82 20.90 -18.78
N VAL A 39 14.91 20.79 -17.45
CA VAL A 39 15.50 21.81 -16.57
C VAL A 39 16.36 21.18 -15.46
N PRO A 40 17.32 20.27 -15.78
CA PRO A 40 18.11 19.57 -14.78
C PRO A 40 18.91 20.51 -13.87
N GLY A 41 19.42 21.63 -14.39
CA GLY A 41 20.16 22.61 -13.60
C GLY A 41 19.42 23.21 -12.41
N PHE A 42 18.08 23.21 -12.42
CA PHE A 42 17.28 23.58 -11.26
C PHE A 42 17.49 22.61 -10.07
N LEU A 43 17.66 21.34 -10.37
CA LEU A 43 17.84 20.30 -9.36
C LEU A 43 19.27 20.28 -8.78
N GLU A 44 20.24 20.84 -9.50
CA GLU A 44 21.67 20.87 -9.15
C GLU A 44 22.07 22.12 -8.36
N MET A 45 21.13 22.93 -7.92
CA MET A 45 21.40 24.15 -7.13
C MET A 45 22.09 23.91 -5.79
N GLY A 46 22.09 22.67 -5.32
CA GLY A 46 22.70 22.25 -4.05
C GLY A 46 21.78 22.39 -2.85
N ASN A 47 22.34 22.10 -1.66
CA ASN A 47 21.68 22.22 -0.36
C ASN A 47 20.27 21.59 -0.31
N PHE A 48 19.31 22.34 0.25
CA PHE A 48 17.93 21.87 0.46
C PHE A 48 17.19 21.54 -0.83
N THR A 49 17.45 22.27 -1.91
CA THR A 49 16.79 22.06 -3.22
C THR A 49 17.16 20.70 -3.78
N THR A 50 18.44 20.42 -3.92
CA THR A 50 18.93 19.13 -4.42
C THR A 50 18.56 17.99 -3.45
N ALA A 51 18.73 18.19 -2.14
CA ALA A 51 18.39 17.16 -1.14
C ALA A 51 16.90 16.79 -1.18
N LEU A 52 15.98 17.78 -1.29
CA LEU A 52 14.55 17.51 -1.27
C LEU A 52 14.02 17.02 -2.61
N PHE A 53 14.41 17.63 -3.72
CA PHE A 53 13.79 17.39 -5.02
C PHE A 53 14.51 16.36 -5.89
N GLN A 54 15.74 15.95 -5.52
CA GLN A 54 16.49 14.92 -6.24
C GLN A 54 16.95 13.78 -5.32
N GLY A 55 17.46 14.10 -4.11
CA GLY A 55 18.07 13.12 -3.21
C GLY A 55 17.10 12.50 -2.18
N SER A 56 15.85 12.94 -2.11
CA SER A 56 14.94 12.57 -1.01
C SER A 56 14.31 11.18 -1.12
N ALA A 57 14.43 10.50 -2.25
CA ALA A 57 13.70 9.26 -2.50
C ALA A 57 13.93 8.21 -1.39
N LEU A 58 15.17 7.79 -1.18
CA LEU A 58 15.48 6.74 -0.19
C LEU A 58 15.12 7.12 1.26
N PRO A 59 15.50 8.29 1.79
CA PRO A 59 15.14 8.65 3.17
C PRO A 59 13.63 8.78 3.39
N LEU A 60 12.89 9.31 2.42
CA LEU A 60 11.43 9.42 2.55
C LEU A 60 10.73 8.06 2.40
N ILE A 61 11.25 7.15 1.57
CA ILE A 61 10.75 5.77 1.50
C ILE A 61 11.03 5.04 2.82
N GLY A 62 12.21 5.22 3.42
CA GLY A 62 12.51 4.67 4.74
C GLY A 62 11.52 5.18 5.81
N LEU A 63 11.19 6.48 5.79
CA LEU A 63 10.17 7.06 6.67
C LEU A 63 8.77 6.52 6.39
N LEU A 64 8.43 6.30 5.12
CA LEU A 64 7.17 5.65 4.71
C LEU A 64 7.05 4.26 5.33
N ILE A 65 8.08 3.42 5.16
CA ILE A 65 8.11 2.04 5.67
C ILE A 65 8.00 2.04 7.21
N PHE A 66 8.70 2.95 7.88
CA PHE A 66 8.61 3.11 9.33
C PHE A 66 7.18 3.49 9.77
N ALA A 67 6.58 4.51 9.15
CA ALA A 67 5.23 4.96 9.48
C ALA A 67 4.16 3.89 9.18
N THR A 68 4.35 3.10 8.13
CA THR A 68 3.49 1.95 7.80
C THR A 68 3.64 0.84 8.85
N GLY A 69 4.89 0.55 9.26
CA GLY A 69 5.19 -0.41 10.33
C GLY A 69 4.48 -0.08 11.65
N MET A 70 4.39 1.20 12.02
CA MET A 70 3.70 1.65 13.24
C MET A 70 2.20 1.30 13.26
N GLN A 71 1.60 1.08 12.12
CA GLN A 71 0.18 0.72 12.00
C GLN A 71 -0.06 -0.79 12.15
N ILE A 72 1.00 -1.60 12.25
CA ILE A 72 0.91 -3.05 12.43
C ILE A 72 0.77 -3.37 13.92
N THR A 73 -0.39 -3.92 14.31
CA THR A 73 -0.68 -4.31 15.69
C THR A 73 -0.24 -5.76 15.96
N LEU A 74 0.56 -5.96 17.00
CA LEU A 74 1.00 -7.31 17.45
C LEU A 74 -0.11 -8.09 18.19
N LYS A 75 -1.08 -7.37 18.77
CA LYS A 75 -2.28 -7.96 19.39
C LYS A 75 -3.32 -8.23 18.31
N THR A 76 -3.16 -9.33 17.60
CA THR A 76 -4.01 -9.62 16.45
C THR A 76 -4.70 -10.95 16.65
N SER A 77 -6.01 -11.03 16.37
CA SER A 77 -6.80 -12.25 16.50
C SER A 77 -6.36 -13.33 15.50
N GLY A 78 -6.52 -14.62 15.87
CA GLY A 78 -6.20 -15.74 14.99
C GLY A 78 -6.85 -15.66 13.62
N PRO A 79 -8.14 -15.29 13.49
CA PRO A 79 -8.81 -15.10 12.20
C PRO A 79 -8.18 -14.02 11.31
N VAL A 80 -7.75 -12.89 11.88
CA VAL A 80 -7.04 -11.84 11.12
C VAL A 80 -5.69 -12.34 10.62
N LEU A 81 -4.95 -13.07 11.45
CA LEU A 81 -3.68 -13.71 11.05
C LEU A 81 -3.88 -14.71 9.90
N ALA A 82 -4.96 -15.50 9.94
CA ALA A 82 -5.29 -16.43 8.86
C ALA A 82 -5.57 -15.69 7.54
N HIS A 83 -6.35 -14.60 7.57
CA HIS A 83 -6.62 -13.77 6.38
C HIS A 83 -5.33 -13.13 5.86
N THR A 84 -4.51 -12.56 6.76
CA THR A 84 -3.19 -11.99 6.43
C THR A 84 -2.29 -13.03 5.77
N GLY A 85 -2.18 -14.23 6.33
CA GLY A 85 -1.36 -15.32 5.79
C GLY A 85 -1.81 -15.77 4.41
N VAL A 86 -3.13 -15.91 4.20
CA VAL A 86 -3.69 -16.26 2.88
C VAL A 86 -3.42 -15.17 1.85
N LEU A 87 -3.56 -13.89 2.21
CA LEU A 87 -3.24 -12.80 1.29
C LEU A 87 -1.76 -12.74 0.95
N LEU A 88 -0.85 -12.88 1.93
CA LEU A 88 0.59 -12.96 1.66
C LEU A 88 0.94 -14.14 0.75
N LEU A 89 0.33 -15.31 1.00
CA LEU A 89 0.54 -16.49 0.17
C LEU A 89 0.09 -16.24 -1.29
N CYS A 90 -1.13 -15.72 -1.47
CA CYS A 90 -1.76 -15.57 -2.78
C CYS A 90 -1.25 -14.35 -3.57
N LYS A 91 -0.81 -13.29 -2.87
CA LYS A 91 -0.42 -12.03 -3.51
C LYS A 91 1.09 -11.82 -3.55
N SER A 92 1.86 -12.41 -2.63
CA SER A 92 3.32 -12.25 -2.61
C SER A 92 4.05 -13.56 -2.90
N ILE A 93 3.87 -14.59 -2.08
CA ILE A 93 4.70 -15.80 -2.15
C ILE A 93 4.51 -16.56 -3.47
N ILE A 94 3.26 -16.93 -3.81
CA ILE A 94 3.01 -17.69 -5.04
C ILE A 94 3.37 -16.88 -6.29
N PRO A 95 2.93 -15.61 -6.45
CA PRO A 95 3.27 -14.84 -7.63
C PRO A 95 4.78 -14.59 -7.78
N ALA A 96 5.48 -14.24 -6.69
CA ALA A 96 6.91 -14.05 -6.73
C ALA A 96 7.65 -15.35 -7.10
N THR A 97 7.21 -16.50 -6.58
CA THR A 97 7.76 -17.81 -6.95
C THR A 97 7.58 -18.06 -8.45
N VAL A 98 6.41 -17.78 -9.02
CA VAL A 98 6.18 -17.93 -10.46
C VAL A 98 7.10 -17.02 -11.26
N VAL A 99 7.26 -15.76 -10.87
CA VAL A 99 8.17 -14.82 -11.55
C VAL A 99 9.63 -15.28 -11.46
N VAL A 100 10.05 -15.76 -10.29
CA VAL A 100 11.39 -16.33 -10.09
C VAL A 100 11.62 -17.53 -11.00
N LEU A 101 10.67 -18.46 -11.10
CA LEU A 101 10.77 -19.62 -12.00
C LEU A 101 10.88 -19.17 -13.47
N ILE A 102 10.12 -18.17 -13.89
CA ILE A 102 10.27 -17.55 -15.21
C ILE A 102 11.69 -17.01 -15.37
N GLY A 103 12.19 -16.26 -14.39
CA GLY A 103 13.55 -15.69 -14.42
C GLY A 103 14.65 -16.74 -14.52
N GLN A 104 14.49 -17.89 -13.84
CA GLN A 104 15.42 -19.02 -13.95
C GLN A 104 15.44 -19.62 -15.36
N LEU A 105 14.33 -19.59 -16.09
CA LEU A 105 14.22 -20.14 -17.43
C LEU A 105 14.70 -19.19 -18.53
N VAL A 106 14.42 -17.87 -18.40
CA VAL A 106 14.64 -16.89 -19.48
C VAL A 106 15.66 -15.80 -19.12
N GLY A 107 16.19 -15.81 -17.89
CA GLY A 107 17.09 -14.78 -17.37
C GLY A 107 16.38 -13.49 -16.95
N ILE A 108 17.16 -12.52 -16.48
CA ILE A 108 16.66 -11.23 -15.93
C ILE A 108 15.99 -10.33 -16.97
N ASN A 109 16.25 -10.55 -18.27
CA ASN A 109 15.60 -9.82 -19.36
C ASN A 109 14.08 -10.04 -19.39
N GLY A 110 13.60 -11.15 -18.84
CA GLY A 110 12.19 -11.46 -18.74
C GLY A 110 11.56 -11.88 -20.07
N ILE A 111 10.28 -11.56 -20.26
CA ILE A 111 9.48 -12.00 -21.41
C ILE A 111 8.74 -10.83 -22.04
N LEU A 112 8.60 -10.85 -23.38
CA LEU A 112 7.79 -9.87 -24.15
C LEU A 112 8.11 -8.39 -23.83
N GLY A 113 9.39 -8.07 -23.58
CA GLY A 113 9.83 -6.70 -23.27
C GLY A 113 9.55 -6.26 -21.83
N VAL A 114 9.19 -7.18 -20.94
CA VAL A 114 8.99 -6.96 -19.52
C VAL A 114 10.05 -7.73 -18.74
N SER A 115 10.92 -6.99 -18.06
CA SER A 115 11.99 -7.59 -17.25
C SER A 115 11.45 -8.33 -16.03
N ILE A 116 12.24 -9.28 -15.49
CA ILE A 116 11.91 -9.93 -14.21
C ILE A 116 11.78 -8.91 -13.10
N LEU A 117 12.54 -7.81 -13.14
CA LEU A 117 12.42 -6.69 -12.22
C LEU A 117 11.01 -6.08 -12.21
N ALA A 118 10.46 -5.78 -13.38
CA ALA A 118 9.10 -5.23 -13.46
C ALA A 118 8.03 -6.27 -13.05
N LEU A 119 8.19 -7.51 -13.51
CA LEU A 119 7.25 -8.60 -13.20
C LEU A 119 7.13 -8.85 -11.70
N ILE A 120 8.26 -8.97 -10.99
CA ILE A 120 8.22 -9.27 -9.55
C ILE A 120 7.58 -8.13 -8.78
N VAL A 121 7.95 -6.89 -9.07
CA VAL A 121 7.42 -5.70 -8.38
C VAL A 121 5.92 -5.51 -8.62
N ILE A 122 5.43 -5.78 -9.83
CA ILE A 122 3.99 -5.69 -10.13
C ILE A 122 3.20 -6.78 -9.42
N MET A 123 3.78 -7.96 -9.26
CA MET A 123 3.07 -9.14 -8.79
C MET A 123 3.08 -9.32 -7.27
N ASP A 124 4.12 -8.90 -6.55
CA ASP A 124 4.36 -9.31 -5.15
C ASP A 124 3.78 -8.37 -4.08
N ASN A 125 3.39 -7.14 -4.44
CA ASN A 125 2.86 -6.18 -3.47
C ASN A 125 1.40 -5.78 -3.72
N SER A 126 0.76 -5.14 -2.73
CA SER A 126 -0.64 -4.72 -2.80
C SER A 126 -0.84 -3.32 -2.19
N ASN A 127 -1.88 -2.61 -2.66
CA ASN A 127 -2.24 -1.29 -2.17
C ASN A 127 -3.14 -1.38 -0.94
N GLY A 128 -2.57 -1.13 0.24
CA GLY A 128 -3.29 -1.19 1.51
C GLY A 128 -4.44 -0.17 1.62
N GLY A 129 -4.30 1.01 1.04
CA GLY A 129 -5.36 2.02 1.05
C GLY A 129 -6.60 1.58 0.26
N LEU A 130 -6.39 1.00 -0.93
CA LEU A 130 -7.48 0.43 -1.73
C LEU A 130 -8.09 -0.80 -1.05
N TRP A 131 -7.28 -1.63 -0.40
CA TRP A 131 -7.76 -2.74 0.40
C TRP A 131 -8.71 -2.27 1.50
N LEU A 132 -8.31 -1.28 2.31
CA LEU A 132 -9.14 -0.72 3.38
C LEU A 132 -10.41 -0.05 2.84
N ALA A 133 -10.34 0.68 1.73
CA ALA A 133 -11.50 1.30 1.10
C ALA A 133 -12.52 0.25 0.64
N PHE A 134 -12.05 -0.87 0.07
CA PHE A 134 -12.91 -1.96 -0.38
C PHE A 134 -13.50 -2.75 0.79
N THR A 135 -12.64 -3.15 1.74
CA THR A 135 -13.07 -3.96 2.90
C THR A 135 -13.89 -3.16 3.91
N GLY A 136 -13.70 -1.84 3.98
CA GLY A 136 -14.55 -0.95 4.75
C GLY A 136 -16.00 -0.93 4.25
N ARG A 137 -16.23 -1.23 2.96
CA ARG A 137 -17.57 -1.26 2.37
C ARG A 137 -18.19 -2.66 2.31
N TYR A 138 -17.39 -3.68 2.03
CA TYR A 138 -17.88 -5.03 1.70
C TYR A 138 -17.37 -6.13 2.65
N GLY A 139 -16.32 -5.84 3.41
CA GLY A 139 -15.66 -6.77 4.32
C GLY A 139 -16.07 -6.61 5.79
N ASP A 140 -15.60 -7.51 6.62
CA ASP A 140 -15.72 -7.48 8.08
C ASP A 140 -14.41 -7.05 8.77
N ALA A 141 -14.35 -7.13 10.11
CA ALA A 141 -13.16 -6.78 10.89
C ALA A 141 -11.93 -7.63 10.53
N ARG A 142 -12.12 -8.92 10.19
CA ARG A 142 -11.03 -9.83 9.80
C ARG A 142 -10.41 -9.39 8.47
N ASP A 143 -11.27 -9.00 7.52
CA ASP A 143 -10.82 -8.49 6.22
C ASP A 143 -10.10 -7.14 6.38
N ARG A 144 -10.64 -6.22 7.20
CA ARG A 144 -9.98 -4.94 7.50
C ARG A 144 -8.65 -5.14 8.21
N GLY A 145 -8.61 -6.01 9.22
CA GLY A 145 -7.38 -6.35 9.94
C GLY A 145 -6.31 -6.99 9.06
N ALA A 146 -6.69 -7.72 8.03
CA ALA A 146 -5.78 -8.29 7.05
C ALA A 146 -5.03 -7.24 6.19
N TYR A 147 -5.29 -5.93 6.40
CA TYR A 147 -4.42 -4.83 5.95
C TYR A 147 -2.94 -5.09 6.30
N MET A 148 -2.65 -5.83 7.37
CA MET A 148 -1.29 -6.27 7.72
C MET A 148 -0.55 -6.91 6.54
N ALA A 149 -1.23 -7.68 5.68
CA ALA A 149 -0.58 -8.28 4.51
C ALA A 149 -0.01 -7.21 3.58
N SER A 150 -0.81 -6.16 3.29
CA SER A 150 -0.35 -5.03 2.47
C SER A 150 0.76 -4.24 3.15
N ALA A 151 0.69 -4.03 4.47
CA ALA A 151 1.72 -3.33 5.21
C ALA A 151 3.07 -4.09 5.24
N ILE A 152 3.02 -5.43 5.30
CA ILE A 152 4.21 -6.29 5.31
C ILE A 152 4.84 -6.38 3.91
N ASN A 153 4.03 -6.49 2.85
CA ASN A 153 4.54 -6.59 1.48
C ASN A 153 4.75 -5.22 0.80
N ASP A 154 4.53 -4.14 1.54
CA ASP A 154 4.76 -2.79 1.06
C ASP A 154 6.25 -2.46 1.05
N GLY A 155 6.79 -2.10 -0.12
CA GLY A 155 8.21 -1.80 -0.29
C GLY A 155 9.04 -2.92 -0.95
N PRO A 156 10.37 -2.75 -1.03
CA PRO A 156 11.24 -3.57 -1.86
C PRO A 156 11.63 -4.91 -1.24
N PHE A 157 11.33 -5.14 0.05
CA PHE A 157 11.89 -6.26 0.81
C PHE A 157 11.59 -7.63 0.19
N PHE A 158 10.32 -7.90 -0.11
CA PHE A 158 9.95 -9.20 -0.68
C PHE A 158 10.54 -9.40 -2.08
N SER A 159 10.49 -8.37 -2.94
CA SER A 159 11.10 -8.44 -4.28
C SER A 159 12.60 -8.74 -4.19
N MET A 160 13.33 -8.04 -3.32
CA MET A 160 14.77 -8.32 -3.09
C MET A 160 15.01 -9.70 -2.51
N LEU A 161 14.20 -10.12 -1.53
CA LEU A 161 14.32 -11.43 -0.90
C LEU A 161 14.17 -12.57 -1.93
N PHE A 162 13.12 -12.50 -2.76
CA PHE A 162 12.86 -13.53 -3.77
C PHE A 162 13.91 -13.55 -4.87
N LEU A 163 14.34 -12.38 -5.38
CA LEU A 163 15.39 -12.32 -6.40
C LEU A 163 16.73 -12.80 -5.85
N GLY A 164 17.11 -12.40 -4.63
CA GLY A 164 18.34 -12.83 -4.00
C GLY A 164 18.34 -14.30 -3.64
N ALA A 165 17.28 -14.82 -3.02
CA ALA A 165 17.15 -16.24 -2.66
C ALA A 165 17.17 -17.15 -3.88
N ALA A 166 16.69 -16.67 -5.03
CA ALA A 166 16.71 -17.39 -6.29
C ALA A 166 18.05 -17.29 -7.04
N GLY A 167 19.00 -16.49 -6.57
CA GLY A 167 20.25 -16.24 -7.29
C GLY A 167 20.08 -15.45 -8.60
N LEU A 168 18.94 -14.76 -8.77
CA LEU A 168 18.68 -13.89 -9.92
C LEU A 168 19.24 -12.47 -9.72
N ALA A 169 19.49 -12.09 -8.47
CA ALA A 169 20.12 -10.83 -8.08
C ALA A 169 21.18 -11.08 -6.99
N ASP A 170 22.27 -10.34 -7.05
CA ASP A 170 23.27 -10.32 -5.99
C ASP A 170 22.87 -9.26 -4.93
N ILE A 171 21.95 -9.64 -4.05
CA ILE A 171 21.45 -8.76 -2.99
C ILE A 171 22.24 -9.01 -1.70
N PRO A 172 23.13 -8.08 -1.28
CA PRO A 172 23.84 -8.20 -0.01
C PRO A 172 22.86 -8.29 1.17
N PHE A 173 23.10 -9.20 2.11
CA PHE A 173 22.25 -9.40 3.28
C PHE A 173 22.02 -8.11 4.08
N GLN A 174 23.01 -7.22 4.13
CA GLN A 174 22.89 -5.91 4.79
C GLN A 174 21.79 -5.04 4.15
N LEU A 175 21.58 -5.14 2.82
CA LEU A 175 20.51 -4.38 2.14
C LEU A 175 19.12 -4.96 2.44
N LEU A 176 19.00 -6.28 2.58
CA LEU A 176 17.77 -6.90 3.07
C LEU A 176 17.45 -6.44 4.49
N LEU A 177 18.43 -6.42 5.37
CA LEU A 177 18.25 -5.89 6.73
C LEU A 177 17.89 -4.40 6.70
N ALA A 178 18.57 -3.60 5.87
CA ALA A 178 18.28 -2.17 5.75
C ALA A 178 16.85 -1.90 5.30
N ALA A 179 16.28 -2.75 4.46
CA ALA A 179 14.89 -2.64 4.02
C ALA A 179 13.88 -3.02 5.13
N VAL A 180 14.26 -3.94 6.03
CA VAL A 180 13.37 -4.43 7.10
C VAL A 180 13.47 -3.61 8.38
N ILE A 181 14.65 -3.08 8.72
CA ILE A 181 14.85 -2.34 9.98
C ILE A 181 13.84 -1.20 10.19
N PRO A 182 13.54 -0.33 9.20
CA PRO A 182 12.53 0.71 9.38
C PRO A 182 11.14 0.13 9.71
N LEU A 183 10.75 -0.97 9.08
CA LEU A 183 9.48 -1.66 9.34
C LEU A 183 9.43 -2.18 10.78
N LEU A 184 10.46 -2.91 11.21
CA LEU A 184 10.54 -3.47 12.57
C LEU A 184 10.58 -2.37 13.64
N ALA A 185 11.36 -1.32 13.40
CA ALA A 185 11.41 -0.16 14.30
C ALA A 185 10.03 0.51 14.41
N GLY A 186 9.33 0.67 13.29
CA GLY A 186 7.97 1.16 13.24
C GLY A 186 7.01 0.28 14.06
N ILE A 187 7.02 -1.05 13.85
CA ILE A 187 6.20 -1.99 14.60
C ILE A 187 6.47 -1.87 16.11
N ILE A 188 7.74 -1.81 16.52
CA ILE A 188 8.09 -1.68 17.95
C ILE A 188 7.54 -0.38 18.52
N VAL A 189 7.84 0.77 17.90
CA VAL A 189 7.41 2.08 18.41
C VAL A 189 5.89 2.21 18.41
N GLY A 190 5.21 1.76 17.35
CA GLY A 190 3.75 1.83 17.25
C GLY A 190 3.01 0.98 18.28
N ASN A 191 3.58 -0.18 18.68
CA ASN A 191 3.01 -1.01 19.75
C ASN A 191 3.40 -0.55 21.15
N LEU A 192 4.43 0.27 21.30
CA LEU A 192 4.81 0.88 22.58
C LEU A 192 4.01 2.15 22.88
N ASP A 193 3.71 2.96 21.86
CA ASP A 193 3.02 4.24 22.03
C ASP A 193 2.04 4.51 20.87
N GLN A 194 0.75 4.28 21.13
CA GLN A 194 -0.32 4.54 20.18
C GLN A 194 -0.44 6.00 19.77
N LYS A 195 -0.07 6.94 20.64
CA LYS A 195 -0.09 8.37 20.31
C LYS A 195 0.86 8.69 19.16
N TRP A 196 2.03 8.05 19.13
CA TRP A 196 2.95 8.15 18.00
C TRP A 196 2.33 7.58 16.72
N THR A 197 1.64 6.45 16.79
CA THR A 197 0.93 5.87 15.64
C THR A 197 -0.09 6.84 15.05
N GLU A 198 -0.87 7.52 15.89
CA GLU A 198 -1.85 8.53 15.44
C GLU A 198 -1.17 9.73 14.75
N ILE A 199 -0.08 10.24 15.32
CA ILE A 199 0.71 11.35 14.76
C ILE A 199 1.31 10.96 13.40
N MET A 200 1.82 9.73 13.27
CA MET A 200 2.50 9.25 12.06
C MET A 200 1.56 8.73 10.98
N ARG A 201 0.30 8.45 11.31
CA ARG A 201 -0.70 7.92 10.38
C ARG A 201 -0.83 8.71 9.06
N PRO A 202 -0.84 10.05 9.04
CA PRO A 202 -0.94 10.83 7.81
C PRO A 202 0.36 10.92 7.00
N ILE A 203 1.51 10.58 7.59
CA ILE A 203 2.84 10.74 7.00
C ILE A 203 2.94 10.12 5.59
N PRO A 204 2.48 8.88 5.32
CA PRO A 204 2.56 8.30 3.99
C PRO A 204 2.00 9.23 2.90
N ASN A 205 0.78 9.73 3.08
CA ASN A 205 0.15 10.62 2.09
C ASN A 205 0.85 11.97 1.96
N MET A 206 1.53 12.44 3.01
CA MET A 206 2.24 13.73 3.00
C MET A 206 3.56 13.65 2.25
N ILE A 207 4.30 12.54 2.35
CA ILE A 207 5.66 12.43 1.81
C ILE A 207 5.73 11.79 0.42
N ILE A 208 4.71 11.00 0.03
CA ILE A 208 4.65 10.35 -1.29
C ILE A 208 4.92 11.33 -2.45
N PRO A 209 4.31 12.53 -2.52
CA PRO A 209 4.56 13.44 -3.64
C PRO A 209 6.02 13.88 -3.76
N PHE A 210 6.73 14.04 -2.65
CA PHE A 210 8.12 14.49 -2.65
C PHE A 210 9.08 13.43 -3.18
N PHE A 211 9.01 12.22 -2.66
CA PHE A 211 9.90 11.17 -3.15
C PHE A 211 9.51 10.69 -4.56
N ALA A 212 8.23 10.78 -4.91
CA ALA A 212 7.77 10.50 -6.26
C ALA A 212 8.35 11.49 -7.27
N PHE A 213 8.35 12.79 -6.94
CA PHE A 213 9.01 13.80 -7.74
C PHE A 213 10.52 13.51 -7.88
N ALA A 214 11.20 13.25 -6.75
CA ALA A 214 12.63 12.94 -6.75
C ALA A 214 12.97 11.69 -7.61
N LEU A 215 12.18 10.62 -7.54
CA LEU A 215 12.34 9.47 -8.44
C LEU A 215 12.13 9.86 -9.90
N GLY A 216 11.11 10.67 -10.17
CA GLY A 216 10.80 11.14 -11.51
C GLY A 216 11.96 11.87 -12.17
N THR A 217 12.74 12.66 -11.42
CA THR A 217 13.87 13.42 -11.97
C THR A 217 14.96 12.56 -12.61
N GLY A 218 15.06 11.29 -12.22
CA GLY A 218 15.98 10.30 -12.79
C GLY A 218 15.39 9.51 -13.96
N ILE A 219 14.16 9.78 -14.41
CA ILE A 219 13.47 9.00 -15.43
C ILE A 219 13.35 9.80 -16.74
N ASN A 220 13.77 9.21 -17.87
CA ASN A 220 13.56 9.80 -19.18
C ASN A 220 12.08 9.73 -19.57
N LEU A 221 11.49 10.87 -19.97
CA LEU A 221 10.06 10.96 -20.33
C LEU A 221 9.68 10.02 -21.49
N GLY A 222 10.58 9.76 -22.43
CA GLY A 222 10.37 8.82 -23.52
C GLY A 222 10.15 7.37 -23.01
N ASN A 223 10.84 6.95 -21.96
CA ASN A 223 10.69 5.64 -21.36
C ASN A 223 9.36 5.47 -20.61
N VAL A 224 8.81 6.56 -20.07
CA VAL A 224 7.45 6.57 -19.49
C VAL A 224 6.40 6.26 -20.56
N LEU A 225 6.57 6.79 -21.77
CA LEU A 225 5.62 6.55 -22.86
C LEU A 225 5.74 5.12 -23.41
N THR A 226 6.96 4.63 -23.62
CA THR A 226 7.20 3.29 -24.21
C THR A 226 6.91 2.15 -23.24
N GLY A 227 7.21 2.31 -21.94
CA GLY A 227 6.90 1.32 -20.90
C GLY A 227 5.41 1.23 -20.55
N GLY A 228 4.64 2.28 -20.85
CA GLY A 228 3.26 2.43 -20.40
C GLY A 228 2.33 1.30 -20.86
N LEU A 229 2.31 0.98 -22.15
CA LEU A 229 1.40 -0.02 -22.71
C LEU A 229 1.69 -1.43 -22.17
N SER A 230 2.96 -1.84 -22.13
CA SER A 230 3.35 -3.14 -21.58
C SER A 230 3.03 -3.22 -20.07
N GLY A 231 3.21 -2.13 -19.33
CA GLY A 231 2.83 -2.04 -17.92
C GLY A 231 1.32 -2.19 -17.68
N LEU A 232 0.48 -1.58 -18.54
CA LEU A 232 -0.98 -1.77 -18.47
C LEU A 232 -1.37 -3.24 -18.69
N LEU A 233 -0.79 -3.90 -19.70
CA LEU A 233 -1.06 -5.31 -19.98
C LEU A 233 -0.63 -6.22 -18.84
N VAL A 234 0.60 -6.03 -18.34
CA VAL A 234 1.12 -6.83 -17.21
C VAL A 234 0.30 -6.57 -15.94
N GLY A 235 -0.09 -5.32 -15.67
CA GLY A 235 -0.97 -5.00 -14.55
C GLY A 235 -2.32 -5.70 -14.64
N ALA A 236 -2.93 -5.75 -15.83
CA ALA A 236 -4.17 -6.49 -16.04
C ALA A 236 -3.98 -8.00 -15.81
N ILE A 237 -2.91 -8.60 -16.36
CA ILE A 237 -2.56 -10.01 -16.15
C ILE A 237 -2.29 -10.27 -14.65
N ALA A 238 -1.55 -9.40 -13.98
CA ALA A 238 -1.27 -9.51 -12.55
C ALA A 238 -2.56 -9.47 -11.71
N THR A 239 -3.49 -8.56 -12.03
CA THR A 239 -4.80 -8.50 -11.37
C THR A 239 -5.58 -9.80 -11.57
N LEU A 240 -5.66 -10.32 -12.78
CA LEU A 240 -6.37 -11.58 -13.06
C LEU A 240 -5.72 -12.76 -12.34
N PHE A 241 -4.40 -12.88 -12.42
CA PHE A 241 -3.66 -13.98 -11.81
C PHE A 241 -3.71 -13.95 -10.29
N THR A 242 -3.25 -12.84 -9.67
CA THR A 242 -3.21 -12.73 -8.20
C THR A 242 -4.62 -12.61 -7.61
N GLY A 243 -5.56 -11.97 -8.31
CA GLY A 243 -6.95 -11.89 -7.92
C GLY A 243 -7.64 -13.25 -7.92
N THR A 244 -7.36 -14.10 -8.91
CA THR A 244 -7.86 -15.48 -8.93
C THR A 244 -7.28 -16.28 -7.77
N LEU A 245 -5.97 -16.18 -7.50
CA LEU A 245 -5.34 -16.85 -6.35
C LEU A 245 -5.96 -16.40 -5.03
N ALA A 246 -6.14 -15.10 -4.84
CA ALA A 246 -6.75 -14.55 -3.63
C ALA A 246 -8.22 -14.97 -3.48
N TYR A 247 -9.00 -14.97 -4.57
CA TYR A 247 -10.34 -15.52 -4.59
C TYR A 247 -10.38 -16.99 -4.17
N LEU A 248 -9.50 -17.83 -4.74
CA LEU A 248 -9.41 -19.25 -4.39
C LEU A 248 -8.97 -19.44 -2.92
N GLY A 249 -8.03 -18.63 -2.44
CA GLY A 249 -7.62 -18.62 -1.04
C GLY A 249 -8.79 -18.30 -0.10
N TYR A 250 -9.57 -17.28 -0.43
CA TYR A 250 -10.77 -16.90 0.31
C TYR A 250 -11.85 -17.98 0.23
N ARG A 251 -12.05 -18.56 -0.94
CA ARG A 251 -13.09 -19.60 -1.17
C ARG A 251 -12.80 -20.91 -0.47
N PHE A 252 -11.56 -21.42 -0.58
CA PHE A 252 -11.23 -22.79 -0.16
C PHE A 252 -10.46 -22.86 1.16
N ILE A 253 -9.55 -21.90 1.43
CA ILE A 253 -8.76 -21.90 2.67
C ILE A 253 -9.54 -21.22 3.79
N LEU A 254 -9.99 -19.97 3.55
CA LEU A 254 -10.75 -19.20 4.54
C LEU A 254 -12.25 -19.55 4.58
N ARG A 255 -12.74 -20.26 3.55
CA ARG A 255 -14.14 -20.72 3.43
C ARG A 255 -15.17 -19.59 3.52
N ARG A 256 -14.85 -18.44 2.89
CA ARG A 256 -15.68 -17.22 2.95
C ARG A 256 -16.98 -17.28 2.11
N GLY A 257 -17.23 -18.39 1.42
CA GLY A 257 -18.47 -18.60 0.66
C GLY A 257 -18.69 -17.50 -0.38
N ASN A 258 -19.86 -16.85 -0.33
CA ASN A 258 -20.25 -15.78 -1.24
C ASN A 258 -19.46 -14.46 -1.04
N LYS A 259 -18.71 -14.32 0.05
CA LYS A 259 -17.80 -13.18 0.29
C LYS A 259 -16.37 -13.42 -0.25
N SER A 260 -16.15 -14.50 -1.01
CA SER A 260 -14.81 -14.83 -1.54
C SER A 260 -14.26 -13.78 -2.51
N GLY A 261 -15.15 -13.04 -3.19
CA GLY A 261 -14.77 -11.91 -4.05
C GLY A 261 -13.99 -10.79 -3.35
N ILE A 262 -14.05 -10.69 -2.00
CA ILE A 262 -13.28 -9.71 -1.21
C ILE A 262 -11.79 -9.90 -1.46
N GLY A 263 -11.30 -11.14 -1.51
CA GLY A 263 -9.88 -11.43 -1.75
C GLY A 263 -9.33 -10.78 -3.02
N ILE A 264 -10.14 -10.63 -4.07
CA ILE A 264 -9.73 -10.03 -5.36
C ILE A 264 -9.25 -8.58 -5.18
N ALA A 265 -9.79 -7.85 -4.22
CA ALA A 265 -9.40 -6.46 -3.96
C ALA A 265 -7.91 -6.32 -3.54
N SER A 266 -7.26 -7.39 -3.11
CA SER A 266 -5.82 -7.40 -2.85
C SER A 266 -4.96 -7.40 -4.12
N ALA A 267 -5.53 -7.73 -5.29
CA ALA A 267 -4.83 -7.87 -6.56
C ALA A 267 -4.45 -6.51 -7.19
N THR A 268 -4.10 -5.55 -6.36
CA THR A 268 -3.60 -4.22 -6.73
C THR A 268 -2.08 -4.18 -6.68
N THR A 269 -1.48 -3.15 -7.26
CA THR A 269 -0.07 -2.81 -7.09
C THR A 269 -0.01 -1.48 -6.34
N ALA A 270 0.83 -1.40 -5.29
CA ALA A 270 0.96 -0.20 -4.48
C ALA A 270 1.61 0.96 -5.26
N GLY A 271 1.23 2.21 -4.96
CA GLY A 271 1.82 3.37 -5.60
C GLY A 271 3.31 3.52 -5.32
N ASN A 272 3.76 3.24 -4.10
CA ASN A 272 5.16 3.29 -3.70
C ASN A 272 6.03 2.16 -4.31
N ALA A 273 5.41 1.07 -4.82
CA ALA A 273 6.11 0.04 -5.58
C ALA A 273 6.87 0.60 -6.80
N ILE A 274 6.44 1.76 -7.32
CA ILE A 274 7.12 2.48 -8.41
C ILE A 274 8.59 2.80 -8.06
N ALA A 275 8.93 2.93 -6.78
CA ALA A 275 10.29 3.15 -6.31
C ALA A 275 11.17 1.89 -6.29
N THR A 276 10.58 0.71 -6.21
CA THR A 276 11.27 -0.57 -6.00
C THR A 276 12.30 -0.89 -7.10
N PRO A 277 12.04 -0.65 -8.41
CA PRO A 277 13.03 -0.89 -9.43
C PRO A 277 14.34 -0.11 -9.22
N ALA A 278 14.25 1.15 -8.80
CA ALA A 278 15.43 1.97 -8.54
C ALA A 278 16.24 1.44 -7.33
N ILE A 279 15.55 0.96 -6.30
CA ILE A 279 16.19 0.39 -5.10
C ILE A 279 16.92 -0.91 -5.45
N ILE A 280 16.31 -1.79 -6.25
CA ILE A 280 16.92 -3.06 -6.67
C ILE A 280 18.10 -2.80 -7.62
N GLY A 281 17.96 -1.86 -8.57
CA GLY A 281 19.04 -1.50 -9.47
C GLY A 281 20.25 -0.85 -8.77
N ALA A 282 20.02 -0.16 -7.63
CA ALA A 282 21.09 0.34 -6.78
C ALA A 282 21.75 -0.79 -5.95
N ALA A 283 20.99 -1.82 -5.59
CA ALA A 283 21.48 -2.98 -4.85
C ALA A 283 22.31 -3.93 -5.73
N ASP A 284 21.85 -4.16 -6.96
CA ASP A 284 22.49 -4.99 -7.96
C ASP A 284 22.56 -4.25 -9.31
N PRO A 285 23.78 -3.82 -9.74
CA PRO A 285 23.97 -3.08 -10.99
C PRO A 285 23.56 -3.85 -12.25
N SER A 286 23.40 -5.17 -12.22
CA SER A 286 22.92 -5.97 -13.36
C SER A 286 21.48 -5.57 -13.77
N PHE A 287 20.70 -5.04 -12.83
CA PHE A 287 19.35 -4.54 -13.08
C PHE A 287 19.30 -3.07 -13.52
N ALA A 288 20.41 -2.32 -13.44
CA ALA A 288 20.44 -0.89 -13.79
C ALA A 288 19.86 -0.59 -15.20
N PRO A 289 20.13 -1.40 -16.25
CA PRO A 289 19.56 -1.16 -17.59
C PRO A 289 18.04 -1.25 -17.65
N PHE A 290 17.40 -1.93 -16.69
CA PHE A 290 15.96 -2.16 -16.68
C PHE A 290 15.20 -1.15 -15.81
N VAL A 291 15.88 -0.38 -14.94
CA VAL A 291 15.25 0.46 -13.90
C VAL A 291 14.24 1.43 -14.50
N GLU A 292 14.63 2.21 -15.51
CA GLU A 292 13.76 3.25 -16.05
C GLU A 292 12.48 2.66 -16.68
N ILE A 293 12.62 1.63 -17.52
CA ILE A 293 11.48 1.02 -18.20
C ILE A 293 10.61 0.24 -17.20
N ALA A 294 11.21 -0.45 -16.23
CA ALA A 294 10.49 -1.15 -15.18
C ALA A 294 9.69 -0.17 -14.31
N THR A 295 10.27 0.98 -13.96
CA THR A 295 9.57 2.03 -13.20
C THR A 295 8.33 2.52 -13.97
N ALA A 296 8.45 2.76 -15.27
CA ALA A 296 7.32 3.16 -16.11
C ALA A 296 6.25 2.06 -16.22
N GLN A 297 6.68 0.79 -16.34
CA GLN A 297 5.77 -0.35 -16.37
C GLN A 297 5.02 -0.53 -15.05
N VAL A 298 5.71 -0.42 -13.91
CA VAL A 298 5.09 -0.47 -12.58
C VAL A 298 4.11 0.68 -12.38
N ALA A 299 4.46 1.91 -12.78
CA ALA A 299 3.57 3.07 -12.69
C ALA A 299 2.26 2.86 -13.46
N SER A 300 2.34 2.30 -14.67
CA SER A 300 1.15 1.97 -15.48
C SER A 300 0.34 0.82 -14.89
N ALA A 301 1.01 -0.20 -14.33
CA ALA A 301 0.35 -1.29 -13.63
C ALA A 301 -0.41 -0.80 -12.39
N VAL A 302 0.13 0.15 -11.62
CA VAL A 302 -0.57 0.78 -10.49
C VAL A 302 -1.92 1.34 -10.92
N LEU A 303 -1.97 2.05 -12.05
CA LEU A 303 -3.23 2.63 -12.55
C LEU A 303 -4.27 1.57 -12.91
N VAL A 304 -3.89 0.59 -13.71
CA VAL A 304 -4.85 -0.42 -14.19
C VAL A 304 -5.29 -1.34 -13.06
N THR A 305 -4.38 -1.76 -12.18
CA THR A 305 -4.71 -2.66 -11.07
C THR A 305 -5.62 -1.97 -10.04
N ALA A 306 -5.42 -0.67 -9.79
CA ALA A 306 -6.25 0.12 -8.88
C ALA A 306 -7.71 0.24 -9.34
N VAL A 307 -7.96 0.10 -10.63
CA VAL A 307 -9.32 0.11 -11.22
C VAL A 307 -9.87 -1.31 -11.35
N LEU A 308 -9.09 -2.22 -11.94
CA LEU A 308 -9.58 -3.56 -12.26
C LEU A 308 -9.86 -4.41 -11.02
N ALA A 309 -8.98 -4.39 -10.00
CA ALA A 309 -9.13 -5.26 -8.85
C ALA A 309 -10.41 -4.99 -8.05
N PRO A 310 -10.74 -3.74 -7.64
CA PRO A 310 -11.99 -3.48 -6.94
C PRO A 310 -13.23 -3.70 -7.84
N LEU A 311 -13.17 -3.41 -9.15
CA LEU A 311 -14.29 -3.67 -10.05
C LEU A 311 -14.57 -5.17 -10.19
N LEU A 312 -13.54 -6.00 -10.38
CA LEU A 312 -13.67 -7.45 -10.45
C LEU A 312 -14.13 -8.02 -9.11
N GLY A 313 -13.60 -7.56 -7.99
CA GLY A 313 -14.02 -7.97 -6.65
C GLY A 313 -15.51 -7.68 -6.41
N ALA A 314 -15.95 -6.46 -6.70
CA ALA A 314 -17.36 -6.07 -6.58
C ALA A 314 -18.26 -6.85 -7.54
N TRP A 315 -17.81 -7.09 -8.78
CA TRP A 315 -18.57 -7.88 -9.76
C TRP A 315 -18.76 -9.33 -9.30
N VAL A 316 -17.71 -9.97 -8.78
CA VAL A 316 -17.80 -11.35 -8.24
C VAL A 316 -18.71 -11.39 -7.03
N LEU A 317 -18.56 -10.45 -6.07
CA LEU A 317 -19.44 -10.35 -4.90
C LEU A 317 -20.91 -10.20 -5.30
N ASN A 318 -21.21 -9.34 -6.27
CA ASN A 318 -22.57 -9.16 -6.77
C ASN A 318 -23.12 -10.47 -7.38
N ARG A 319 -22.31 -11.13 -8.19
CA ARG A 319 -22.71 -12.38 -8.87
C ARG A 319 -22.94 -13.55 -7.90
N GLU A 320 -22.20 -13.58 -6.80
CA GLU A 320 -22.33 -14.63 -5.76
C GLU A 320 -23.32 -14.28 -4.66
N GLY A 321 -23.99 -13.10 -4.72
CA GLY A 321 -24.91 -12.63 -3.68
C GLY A 321 -24.22 -12.21 -2.41
N GLY A 322 -22.92 -11.88 -2.47
CA GLY A 322 -22.11 -11.47 -1.32
C GLY A 322 -22.32 -10.01 -0.90
N LEU A 323 -22.92 -9.18 -1.75
CA LEU A 323 -23.20 -7.76 -1.44
C LEU A 323 -24.32 -7.61 -0.40
N ASP A 324 -25.34 -8.46 -0.47
CA ASP A 324 -26.54 -8.39 0.36
C ASP A 324 -26.59 -9.50 1.43
N ALA A 325 -25.49 -10.25 1.59
CA ALA A 325 -25.42 -11.32 2.58
C ALA A 325 -25.49 -10.74 4.00
N PRO A 326 -26.41 -11.24 4.87
CA PRO A 326 -26.43 -10.86 6.26
C PRO A 326 -25.06 -11.16 6.90
N GLU A 327 -24.66 -10.33 7.86
CA GLU A 327 -23.43 -10.58 8.64
C GLU A 327 -23.52 -11.95 9.31
N ASP A 328 -22.48 -12.78 9.12
CA ASP A 328 -22.35 -14.02 9.86
C ASP A 328 -22.31 -13.65 11.37
N PRO A 329 -23.03 -14.36 12.27
CA PRO A 329 -22.94 -14.12 13.72
C PRO A 329 -21.50 -14.12 14.26
N LYS A 330 -20.61 -14.90 13.64
CA LYS A 330 -19.16 -14.88 13.94
C LYS A 330 -18.46 -13.60 13.47
N ASP A 331 -18.95 -12.97 12.41
CA ASP A 331 -18.44 -11.70 11.90
C ASP A 331 -18.81 -10.57 12.87
N SER A 332 -20.06 -10.58 13.40
CA SER A 332 -20.52 -9.61 14.39
C SER A 332 -19.81 -9.74 15.75
N GLU A 333 -19.34 -10.93 16.11
CA GLU A 333 -18.57 -11.15 17.33
C GLU A 333 -17.14 -10.64 17.16
N ALA A 334 -16.49 -10.91 16.02
CA ALA A 334 -15.18 -10.36 15.67
C ALA A 334 -15.19 -8.84 15.53
N ASP A 335 -16.27 -8.25 14.98
CA ASP A 335 -16.46 -6.80 14.93
C ASP A 335 -16.67 -6.18 16.32
N ARG A 336 -17.38 -6.88 17.23
CA ARG A 336 -17.53 -6.45 18.62
C ARG A 336 -16.23 -6.53 19.39
N GLU A 337 -15.45 -7.60 19.24
CA GLU A 337 -14.12 -7.71 19.86
C GLU A 337 -13.17 -6.60 19.36
N ALA A 338 -13.16 -6.34 18.05
CA ALA A 338 -12.36 -5.25 17.47
C ALA A 338 -12.82 -3.86 17.94
N LEU A 339 -14.13 -3.64 18.13
CA LEU A 339 -14.69 -2.40 18.67
C LEU A 339 -14.39 -2.24 20.16
N VAL A 340 -14.43 -3.32 20.96
CA VAL A 340 -14.07 -3.28 22.38
C VAL A 340 -12.58 -2.99 22.55
N GLU A 341 -11.71 -3.52 21.69
CA GLU A 341 -10.28 -3.20 21.70
C GLU A 341 -10.01 -1.72 21.33
N THR A 342 -10.78 -1.15 20.41
CA THR A 342 -10.63 0.26 20.00
C THR A 342 -11.28 1.23 21.00
N HIS A 343 -12.40 0.89 21.62
CA HIS A 343 -13.12 1.76 22.58
C HIS A 343 -12.70 1.53 24.03
N GLY A 344 -12.12 0.40 24.37
CA GLY A 344 -11.52 0.14 25.68
C GLY A 344 -10.34 1.08 25.98
N ALA A 345 -9.70 1.60 24.95
CA ALA A 345 -8.65 2.62 25.07
C ALA A 345 -9.18 4.03 25.27
N GLU A 346 -10.41 4.34 24.81
CA GLU A 346 -11.05 5.67 24.98
C GLU A 346 -11.63 5.90 26.37
N HIS A 347 -12.02 4.84 27.10
CA HIS A 347 -12.61 4.95 28.44
C HIS A 347 -11.62 4.93 29.60
N ALA A 348 -10.32 4.86 29.33
CA ALA A 348 -9.28 4.98 30.36
C ALA A 348 -8.92 6.43 30.72
N HIS A 349 -9.59 7.45 30.20
CA HIS A 349 -9.37 8.86 30.57
C HIS A 349 -10.42 9.30 31.63
N PRO A 350 -10.02 9.66 32.87
CA PRO A 350 -10.93 9.96 33.98
C PRO A 350 -11.46 11.42 34.01
N GLN A 351 -11.83 12.03 32.90
CA GLN A 351 -12.24 13.44 32.89
C GLN A 351 -13.68 13.76 32.48
N HIS A 352 -14.60 12.80 32.40
CA HIS A 352 -16.02 13.11 32.11
C HIS A 352 -17.02 12.54 33.11
N ARG A 353 -16.72 12.58 34.42
CA ARG A 353 -17.65 12.09 35.45
C ARG A 353 -18.21 13.19 36.37
N GLU A 354 -18.05 14.47 36.09
CA GLU A 354 -18.54 15.55 36.96
C GLU A 354 -19.67 16.45 36.41
N GLU A 355 -20.16 16.23 35.17
CA GLU A 355 -21.23 17.10 34.63
C GLU A 355 -22.65 16.52 34.59
N SER A 356 -22.88 15.32 35.09
CA SER A 356 -24.24 14.74 35.09
C SER A 356 -25.00 14.70 36.44
N LEU A 357 -24.49 15.36 37.48
CA LEU A 357 -25.12 15.40 38.81
C LEU A 357 -25.43 16.80 39.31
N GLY A 358 -25.77 17.76 38.48
CA GLY A 358 -26.05 19.11 38.89
C GLY A 358 -27.22 19.81 38.19
N SER A 359 -28.41 19.23 38.18
CA SER A 359 -29.63 19.98 37.81
C SER A 359 -30.89 19.28 38.27
N ALA A 360 -31.08 19.21 39.56
CA ALA A 360 -32.39 19.01 40.17
C ALA A 360 -32.59 20.07 41.23
N ALA A 361 -33.03 21.27 40.83
CA ALA A 361 -33.55 22.29 41.75
C ALA A 361 -35.07 22.11 41.91
N PRO A 362 -35.63 22.12 43.14
CA PRO A 362 -37.05 21.90 43.39
C PRO A 362 -37.86 23.15 43.05
N ARG A 363 -39.04 22.94 42.44
CA ARG A 363 -40.10 23.94 42.33
C ARG A 363 -40.61 24.26 43.73
N ALA A 364 -40.51 25.50 44.14
CA ALA A 364 -41.26 26.04 45.28
C ALA A 364 -42.57 26.63 44.74
N ASN A 365 -43.65 26.16 45.36
CA ASN A 365 -45.01 26.66 45.24
C ASN A 365 -45.22 27.86 46.17
N ASP A 366 -46.15 28.74 45.76
CA ASP A 366 -47.07 29.57 46.52
C ASP A 366 -46.55 30.84 47.34
N LYS A 367 -46.90 31.93 46.92
CA LYS A 367 -48.07 32.79 47.20
C LYS A 367 -47.90 34.17 46.58
#